data_3bc1448f49992dda88cbfaa7e67478a3
#
_entry.id   3bc1448f49992dda88cbfaa7e67478a3
#
_cell.length_a   1.000
_cell.length_b   1.000
_cell.length_c   1.000
_cell.angle_alpha   90.00
_cell.angle_beta   90.00
_cell.angle_gamma   90.00
#
_symmetry.space_group_name_H-M   'P 1'
#
loop_
_entity.id
_entity.type
_entity.pdbx_description
1 polymer ?
#
loop_
_entity_poly.entity_id
_entity_poly.type
_entity_poly.pdbx_seq_one_letter_code
_entity_poly.pdbx_strand_id
1 'polypeptide(L)'
;IRFQNTELRYVELDHHIPIHVAGFGPKAQALAGELGDGLITGIPRGGTIPWALGNVKTGADRVGRDLEGFHTTALVNLLMLDPGETLESERAVAECGSSIMANVHFLVDWVKETGGDPPDFIKPIWNDYMAFHNQRDPETQHQKLHESHYSYLDPEEARFITPEVIRNFAIAGQPEEIVEQIKELERQGLNALNFIPPLKQQNRMAEDFADKVISRM
;
A
#
# COMPACT_ATOMS: atom_id res chain seq x y z
N ILE A 1 -4.89 -31.88 12.95
CA ILE A 1 -5.61 -31.90 11.67
C ILE A 1 -4.73 -32.69 10.71
N ARG A 2 -5.33 -33.70 10.08
CA ARG A 2 -4.65 -34.50 9.06
C ARG A 2 -5.27 -34.18 7.70
N PHE A 3 -4.48 -33.60 6.81
CA PHE A 3 -4.88 -33.43 5.43
C PHE A 3 -4.60 -34.73 4.64
N GLN A 4 -5.61 -35.22 3.93
CA GLN A 4 -5.47 -36.40 3.08
C GLN A 4 -5.67 -35.99 1.62
N ASN A 5 -4.59 -36.03 0.86
CA ASN A 5 -4.65 -35.93 -0.59
C ASN A 5 -4.85 -37.33 -1.15
N THR A 6 -6.08 -37.65 -1.50
CA THR A 6 -6.51 -38.96 -1.99
C THR A 6 -6.07 -39.21 -3.44
N GLU A 7 -6.51 -40.31 -4.02
CA GLU A 7 -6.23 -40.65 -5.41
C GLU A 7 -6.55 -39.58 -6.45
N LEU A 8 -7.44 -38.65 -6.11
CA LEU A 8 -7.79 -37.54 -6.99
C LEU A 8 -6.71 -36.48 -7.13
N ARG A 9 -5.72 -36.44 -6.27
CA ARG A 9 -4.56 -35.50 -6.30
C ARG A 9 -4.93 -34.06 -6.62
N TYR A 10 -6.00 -33.55 -6.06
CA TYR A 10 -6.45 -32.17 -6.31
C TYR A 10 -5.61 -31.09 -5.59
N VAL A 11 -4.60 -31.51 -4.83
CA VAL A 11 -3.59 -30.63 -4.23
C VAL A 11 -2.21 -31.06 -4.74
N GLU A 12 -1.48 -30.13 -5.30
CA GLU A 12 -0.07 -30.33 -5.69
C GLU A 12 0.79 -30.44 -4.42
N LEU A 13 1.51 -31.55 -4.30
CA LEU A 13 2.39 -31.84 -3.16
C LEU A 13 3.85 -32.11 -3.60
N ASP A 14 4.10 -32.19 -4.90
CA ASP A 14 5.42 -32.52 -5.45
C ASP A 14 6.30 -31.27 -5.58
N HIS A 15 5.69 -30.07 -5.53
CA HIS A 15 6.38 -28.79 -5.58
C HIS A 15 6.19 -28.00 -4.28
N HIS A 16 7.19 -27.22 -3.92
CA HIS A 16 7.09 -26.27 -2.83
C HIS A 16 6.05 -25.18 -3.13
N ILE A 17 5.09 -25.02 -2.23
CA ILE A 17 4.13 -23.91 -2.30
C ILE A 17 4.74 -22.73 -1.54
N PRO A 18 5.10 -21.62 -2.23
CA PRO A 18 5.75 -20.51 -1.57
C PRO A 18 4.79 -19.80 -0.60
N ILE A 19 5.30 -19.46 0.57
CA ILE A 19 4.57 -18.76 1.63
C ILE A 19 5.07 -17.32 1.69
N HIS A 20 4.20 -16.37 1.33
CA HIS A 20 4.48 -14.95 1.47
C HIS A 20 3.86 -14.42 2.76
N VAL A 21 4.67 -13.80 3.59
CA VAL A 21 4.24 -13.21 4.87
C VAL A 21 3.82 -11.76 4.66
N ALA A 22 2.61 -11.41 5.05
CA ALA A 22 2.19 -10.01 5.08
C ALA A 22 2.77 -9.30 6.30
N GLY A 23 3.53 -8.23 6.08
CA GLY A 23 4.22 -7.51 7.16
C GLY A 23 4.44 -6.03 6.87
N PHE A 24 3.87 -5.16 7.74
CA PHE A 24 4.03 -3.70 7.64
C PHE A 24 4.97 -3.14 8.73
N GLY A 25 5.27 -3.90 9.76
CA GLY A 25 6.16 -3.51 10.84
C GLY A 25 7.40 -4.38 10.93
N PRO A 26 8.45 -3.93 11.65
CA PRO A 26 9.76 -4.59 11.64
C PRO A 26 9.73 -6.04 12.15
N LYS A 27 8.84 -6.35 13.11
CA LYS A 27 8.71 -7.72 13.64
C LYS A 27 8.13 -8.69 12.60
N ALA A 28 7.07 -8.26 11.88
CA ALA A 28 6.45 -9.10 10.86
C ALA A 28 7.34 -9.23 9.61
N GLN A 29 8.07 -8.18 9.25
CA GLN A 29 9.06 -8.21 8.18
C GLN A 29 10.23 -9.13 8.53
N ALA A 30 10.73 -9.10 9.78
CA ALA A 30 11.73 -10.05 10.24
C ALA A 30 11.21 -11.50 10.22
N LEU A 31 9.96 -11.73 10.64
CA LEU A 31 9.34 -13.05 10.56
C LEU A 31 9.27 -13.57 9.11
N ALA A 32 9.02 -12.69 8.13
CA ALA A 32 9.09 -13.07 6.72
C ALA A 32 10.47 -13.59 6.34
N GLY A 33 11.54 -12.95 6.83
CA GLY A 33 12.91 -13.42 6.63
C GLY A 33 13.21 -14.74 7.33
N GLU A 34 12.66 -14.98 8.51
CA GLU A 34 12.85 -16.22 9.27
C GLU A 34 12.15 -17.43 8.60
N LEU A 35 10.92 -17.26 8.09
CA LEU A 35 10.04 -18.37 7.76
C LEU A 35 9.43 -18.30 6.35
N GLY A 36 9.35 -17.13 5.74
CA GLY A 36 8.61 -16.93 4.48
C GLY A 36 9.50 -17.06 3.24
N ASP A 37 8.91 -17.33 2.11
CA ASP A 37 9.56 -17.29 0.79
C ASP A 37 9.44 -15.89 0.15
N GLY A 38 8.63 -15.03 0.76
CA GLY A 38 8.47 -13.66 0.34
C GLY A 38 7.81 -12.78 1.40
N LEU A 39 7.85 -11.48 1.14
CA LEU A 39 7.21 -10.43 1.91
C LEU A 39 6.14 -9.76 1.07
N ILE A 40 4.96 -9.55 1.64
CA ILE A 40 3.96 -8.62 1.14
C ILE A 40 3.93 -7.43 2.11
N THR A 41 4.34 -6.27 1.66
CA THR A 41 4.35 -5.04 2.46
C THR A 41 3.52 -3.94 1.80
N GLY A 42 3.43 -2.76 2.39
CA GLY A 42 2.75 -1.60 1.82
C GLY A 42 3.68 -0.40 1.78
N ILE A 43 3.51 0.46 0.80
CA ILE A 43 4.25 1.71 0.69
C ILE A 43 3.23 2.86 0.86
N PRO A 44 3.48 3.82 1.77
CA PRO A 44 4.61 3.94 2.71
C PRO A 44 4.42 3.22 4.06
N ARG A 45 3.26 2.58 4.29
CA ARG A 45 2.89 1.99 5.60
C ARG A 45 3.90 0.98 6.14
N GLY A 46 4.54 0.22 5.25
CA GLY A 46 5.59 -0.74 5.60
C GLY A 46 7.00 -0.16 5.59
N GLY A 47 7.14 1.16 5.53
CA GLY A 47 8.41 1.86 5.38
C GLY A 47 8.89 1.88 3.93
N THR A 48 10.16 2.24 3.73
CA THR A 48 10.80 2.13 2.41
C THR A 48 11.18 0.69 2.11
N ILE A 49 11.28 0.34 0.83
CA ILE A 49 11.69 -1.04 0.43
C ILE A 49 13.05 -1.43 1.04
N PRO A 50 14.11 -0.59 1.00
CA PRO A 50 15.37 -0.94 1.65
C PRO A 50 15.25 -1.17 3.16
N TRP A 51 14.41 -0.39 3.85
CA TRP A 51 14.16 -0.58 5.29
C TRP A 51 13.44 -1.90 5.57
N ALA A 52 12.41 -2.22 4.79
CA ALA A 52 11.68 -3.48 4.92
C ALA A 52 12.59 -4.69 4.66
N LEU A 53 13.41 -4.64 3.60
CA LEU A 53 14.39 -5.69 3.28
C LEU A 53 15.49 -5.81 4.34
N GLY A 54 15.89 -4.72 4.98
CA GLY A 54 16.80 -4.74 6.13
C GLY A 54 16.22 -5.52 7.31
N ASN A 55 14.92 -5.37 7.59
CA ASN A 55 14.24 -6.15 8.61
C ASN A 55 14.11 -7.62 8.23
N VAL A 56 13.78 -7.94 6.96
CA VAL A 56 13.78 -9.31 6.42
C VAL A 56 15.15 -9.95 6.63
N LYS A 57 16.23 -9.26 6.23
CA LYS A 57 17.60 -9.73 6.42
C LYS A 57 17.90 -10.01 7.89
N THR A 58 17.49 -9.11 8.79
CA THR A 58 17.67 -9.30 10.23
C THR A 58 17.02 -10.60 10.71
N GLY A 59 15.84 -10.92 10.21
CA GLY A 59 15.15 -12.17 10.53
C GLY A 59 15.88 -13.40 9.98
N ALA A 60 16.26 -13.37 8.71
CA ALA A 60 16.99 -14.45 8.05
C ALA A 60 18.33 -14.75 8.75
N ASP A 61 19.07 -13.71 9.13
CA ASP A 61 20.36 -13.84 9.83
C ASP A 61 20.23 -14.57 11.20
N ARG A 62 19.12 -14.38 11.92
CA ARG A 62 18.85 -15.05 13.20
C ARG A 62 18.80 -16.57 13.07
N VAL A 63 18.36 -17.07 11.92
CA VAL A 63 18.19 -18.52 11.67
C VAL A 63 19.21 -19.06 10.67
N GLY A 64 20.16 -18.23 10.22
CA GLY A 64 21.19 -18.61 9.26
C GLY A 64 20.66 -18.94 7.87
N ARG A 65 19.57 -18.29 7.46
CA ARG A 65 18.88 -18.54 6.19
C ARG A 65 19.41 -17.63 5.08
N ASP A 66 19.57 -18.20 3.89
CA ASP A 66 19.76 -17.44 2.66
C ASP A 66 18.43 -16.89 2.15
N LEU A 67 18.49 -15.74 1.51
CA LEU A 67 17.36 -15.06 0.88
C LEU A 67 17.42 -15.17 -0.66
N GLU A 68 18.17 -16.13 -1.22
CA GLU A 68 18.13 -16.38 -2.64
C GLU A 68 16.70 -16.74 -3.09
N GLY A 69 16.20 -16.05 -4.12
CA GLY A 69 14.83 -16.23 -4.59
C GLY A 69 13.73 -15.62 -3.71
N PHE A 70 14.10 -14.91 -2.62
CA PHE A 70 13.09 -14.23 -1.78
C PHE A 70 12.35 -13.16 -2.57
N HIS A 71 11.01 -13.22 -2.54
CA HIS A 71 10.15 -12.36 -3.35
C HIS A 71 9.50 -11.24 -2.54
N THR A 72 9.63 -10.01 -3.01
CA THR A 72 9.08 -8.82 -2.34
C THR A 72 7.96 -8.21 -3.16
N THR A 73 6.77 -8.14 -2.57
CA THR A 73 5.58 -7.51 -3.17
C THR A 73 5.16 -6.30 -2.33
N ALA A 74 4.82 -5.20 -2.98
CA ALA A 74 4.24 -4.04 -2.30
C ALA A 74 2.78 -3.81 -2.69
N LEU A 75 1.94 -3.60 -1.67
CA LEU A 75 0.60 -3.03 -1.84
C LEU A 75 0.75 -1.52 -2.02
N VAL A 76 0.21 -1.00 -3.10
CA VAL A 76 0.30 0.42 -3.46
C VAL A 76 -1.04 0.93 -3.96
N ASN A 77 -1.29 2.23 -3.78
CA ASN A 77 -2.31 2.93 -4.53
C ASN A 77 -1.71 3.42 -5.85
N LEU A 78 -2.47 3.40 -6.91
CA LEU A 78 -2.07 3.86 -8.23
C LEU A 78 -3.04 4.93 -8.73
N LEU A 79 -2.50 6.05 -9.23
CA LEU A 79 -3.27 7.08 -9.91
C LEU A 79 -2.55 7.51 -11.18
N MET A 80 -3.08 7.13 -12.34
CA MET A 80 -2.57 7.59 -13.62
C MET A 80 -3.34 8.82 -14.08
N LEU A 81 -2.64 9.91 -14.36
CA LEU A 81 -3.20 11.15 -14.85
C LEU A 81 -3.44 11.10 -16.36
N ASP A 82 -4.54 11.71 -16.80
CA ASP A 82 -4.78 11.94 -18.21
C ASP A 82 -3.83 13.05 -18.75
N PRO A 83 -3.54 13.11 -20.07
CA PRO A 83 -2.65 14.12 -20.62
C PRO A 83 -3.05 15.55 -20.24
N GLY A 84 -2.13 16.30 -19.61
CA GLY A 84 -2.33 17.65 -19.13
C GLY A 84 -3.12 17.79 -17.83
N GLU A 85 -3.52 16.68 -17.23
CA GLU A 85 -4.20 16.65 -15.94
C GLU A 85 -3.21 16.81 -14.79
N THR A 86 -3.71 17.33 -13.66
CA THR A 86 -2.94 17.48 -12.42
C THR A 86 -3.58 16.69 -11.28
N LEU A 87 -2.81 16.49 -10.20
CA LEU A 87 -3.30 15.82 -8.98
C LEU A 87 -4.42 16.60 -8.26
N GLU A 88 -4.69 17.83 -8.66
CA GLU A 88 -5.76 18.68 -8.10
C GLU A 88 -7.08 18.54 -8.85
N SER A 89 -7.10 17.79 -9.96
CA SER A 89 -8.32 17.62 -10.75
C SER A 89 -9.40 16.88 -9.94
N GLU A 90 -10.65 17.25 -10.19
CA GLU A 90 -11.79 16.58 -9.54
C GLU A 90 -11.79 15.06 -9.81
N ARG A 91 -11.39 14.66 -11.03
CA ARG A 91 -11.27 13.23 -11.38
C ARG A 91 -10.21 12.54 -10.55
N ALA A 92 -9.01 13.13 -10.44
CA ALA A 92 -7.91 12.55 -9.68
C ALA A 92 -8.30 12.35 -8.21
N VAL A 93 -8.89 13.40 -7.59
CA VAL A 93 -9.37 13.34 -6.21
C VAL A 93 -10.49 12.29 -6.05
N ALA A 94 -11.46 12.24 -6.97
CA ALA A 94 -12.53 11.25 -6.90
C ALA A 94 -12.05 9.81 -7.09
N GLU A 95 -11.04 9.59 -7.94
CA GLU A 95 -10.52 8.25 -8.25
C GLU A 95 -9.65 7.68 -7.14
N CYS A 96 -8.73 8.46 -6.57
CA CYS A 96 -7.84 7.97 -5.51
C CYS A 96 -8.33 8.27 -4.09
N GLY A 97 -9.31 9.16 -3.92
CA GLY A 97 -9.64 9.75 -2.63
C GLY A 97 -9.97 8.76 -1.53
N SER A 98 -10.77 7.73 -1.81
CA SER A 98 -11.12 6.72 -0.81
C SER A 98 -9.90 5.94 -0.30
N SER A 99 -8.97 5.59 -1.19
CA SER A 99 -7.75 4.88 -0.83
C SER A 99 -6.74 5.78 -0.10
N ILE A 100 -6.65 7.04 -0.50
CA ILE A 100 -5.80 8.04 0.17
C ILE A 100 -6.31 8.31 1.58
N MET A 101 -7.63 8.55 1.75
CA MET A 101 -8.20 8.78 3.08
C MET A 101 -8.07 7.56 3.99
N ALA A 102 -8.19 6.34 3.49
CA ALA A 102 -7.94 5.14 4.29
C ALA A 102 -6.52 5.13 4.90
N ASN A 103 -5.53 5.67 4.20
CA ASN A 103 -4.17 5.82 4.75
C ASN A 103 -4.07 6.98 5.77
N VAL A 104 -4.81 8.08 5.56
CA VAL A 104 -4.92 9.16 6.54
C VAL A 104 -5.57 8.66 7.84
N HIS A 105 -6.65 7.88 7.73
CA HIS A 105 -7.32 7.26 8.88
C HIS A 105 -6.35 6.37 9.68
N PHE A 106 -5.55 5.57 8.97
CA PHE A 106 -4.51 4.77 9.61
C PHE A 106 -3.46 5.63 10.34
N LEU A 107 -3.06 6.78 9.78
CA LEU A 107 -2.15 7.69 10.47
C LEU A 107 -2.75 8.26 11.76
N VAL A 108 -4.05 8.54 11.79
CA VAL A 108 -4.73 8.99 13.02
C VAL A 108 -4.60 7.94 14.11
N ASP A 109 -4.88 6.68 13.79
CA ASP A 109 -4.76 5.59 14.76
C ASP A 109 -3.30 5.40 15.18
N TRP A 110 -2.37 5.41 14.23
CA TRP A 110 -0.94 5.28 14.52
C TRP A 110 -0.42 6.38 15.46
N VAL A 111 -0.78 7.65 15.22
CA VAL A 111 -0.42 8.78 16.10
C VAL A 111 -1.03 8.62 17.49
N LYS A 112 -2.30 8.21 17.57
CA LYS A 112 -2.98 7.94 18.84
C LYS A 112 -2.31 6.82 19.65
N GLU A 113 -1.96 5.73 19.00
CA GLU A 113 -1.39 4.53 19.63
C GLU A 113 0.06 4.74 20.06
N THR A 114 0.85 5.42 19.25
CA THR A 114 2.29 5.59 19.50
C THR A 114 2.66 6.86 20.25
N GLY A 115 1.78 7.86 20.23
CA GLY A 115 2.10 9.22 20.71
C GLY A 115 3.12 9.92 19.82
N GLY A 116 3.36 9.42 18.60
CA GLY A 116 4.30 10.01 17.65
C GLY A 116 3.74 11.25 16.94
N ASP A 117 4.63 12.03 16.33
CA ASP A 117 4.24 13.16 15.49
C ASP A 117 3.76 12.67 14.10
N PRO A 118 2.77 13.36 13.52
CA PRO A 118 2.39 13.08 12.13
C PRO A 118 3.57 13.37 11.19
N PRO A 119 3.73 12.58 10.10
CA PRO A 119 4.73 12.82 9.08
C PRO A 119 4.67 14.24 8.50
N ASP A 120 5.79 14.78 8.05
CA ASP A 120 5.89 16.18 7.60
C ASP A 120 4.96 16.51 6.45
N PHE A 121 4.75 15.58 5.52
CA PHE A 121 3.89 15.79 4.34
C PHE A 121 2.41 16.03 4.68
N ILE A 122 1.93 15.54 5.84
CA ILE A 122 0.54 15.71 6.25
C ILE A 122 0.35 16.86 7.27
N LYS A 123 1.41 17.34 7.87
CA LYS A 123 1.35 18.44 8.87
C LYS A 123 0.55 19.66 8.40
N PRO A 124 0.64 20.11 7.11
CA PRO A 124 -0.12 21.26 6.65
C PRO A 124 -1.63 21.14 6.81
N ILE A 125 -2.16 19.93 6.73
CA ILE A 125 -3.61 19.67 6.85
C ILE A 125 -3.97 19.00 8.19
N TRP A 126 -2.99 18.56 8.98
CA TRP A 126 -3.23 17.68 10.13
C TRP A 126 -4.14 18.29 11.18
N ASN A 127 -3.88 19.54 11.58
CA ASN A 127 -4.68 20.19 12.61
C ASN A 127 -6.14 20.40 12.17
N ASP A 128 -6.35 20.78 10.92
CA ASP A 128 -7.70 20.97 10.36
C ASP A 128 -8.43 19.62 10.21
N TYR A 129 -7.70 18.59 9.79
CA TYR A 129 -8.25 17.24 9.72
C TYR A 129 -8.61 16.72 11.13
N MET A 130 -7.75 16.88 12.11
CA MET A 130 -8.04 16.45 13.50
C MET A 130 -9.19 17.25 14.12
N ALA A 131 -9.31 18.55 13.81
CA ALA A 131 -10.46 19.35 14.24
C ALA A 131 -11.76 18.83 13.63
N PHE A 132 -11.76 18.46 12.34
CA PHE A 132 -12.89 17.82 11.68
C PHE A 132 -13.20 16.44 12.28
N HIS A 133 -12.20 15.59 12.44
CA HIS A 133 -12.35 14.25 13.01
C HIS A 133 -12.92 14.31 14.43
N ASN A 134 -12.47 15.24 15.27
CA ASN A 134 -12.88 15.38 16.66
C ASN A 134 -14.28 16.01 16.85
N GLN A 135 -14.94 16.46 15.78
CA GLN A 135 -16.35 16.86 15.81
C GLN A 135 -17.30 15.66 15.84
N ARG A 136 -16.78 14.47 15.49
CA ARG A 136 -17.56 13.23 15.54
C ARG A 136 -17.82 12.81 16.99
N ASP A 137 -18.96 12.15 17.22
CA ASP A 137 -19.31 11.63 18.53
C ASP A 137 -18.20 10.69 19.06
N PRO A 138 -17.61 10.96 20.23
CA PRO A 138 -16.53 10.17 20.81
C PRO A 138 -16.86 8.67 20.96
N GLU A 139 -18.12 8.31 21.20
CA GLU A 139 -18.53 6.92 21.37
C GLU A 139 -18.44 6.13 20.05
N THR A 140 -18.70 6.78 18.91
CA THR A 140 -18.72 6.15 17.59
C THR A 140 -17.56 6.59 16.68
N GLN A 141 -16.71 7.51 17.15
CA GLN A 141 -15.62 8.10 16.36
C GLN A 141 -14.71 7.04 15.72
N HIS A 142 -14.38 5.98 16.44
CA HIS A 142 -13.54 4.89 15.93
C HIS A 142 -14.21 4.10 14.79
N GLN A 143 -15.54 3.97 14.80
CA GLN A 143 -16.28 3.34 13.70
C GLN A 143 -16.41 4.29 12.52
N LYS A 144 -16.69 5.56 12.79
CA LYS A 144 -16.84 6.60 11.76
C LYS A 144 -15.54 6.92 11.03
N LEU A 145 -14.39 6.76 11.69
CA LEU A 145 -13.09 6.95 11.06
C LEU A 145 -12.90 6.01 9.87
N HIS A 146 -13.34 4.76 9.98
CA HIS A 146 -13.15 3.73 8.95
C HIS A 146 -14.43 3.41 8.16
N GLU A 147 -15.51 4.17 8.29
CA GLU A 147 -16.79 3.88 7.65
C GLU A 147 -16.68 3.81 6.12
N SER A 148 -15.92 4.71 5.53
CA SER A 148 -15.73 4.77 4.07
C SER A 148 -14.67 3.83 3.52
N HIS A 149 -13.82 3.28 4.36
CA HIS A 149 -12.59 2.51 4.10
C HIS A 149 -12.50 1.85 2.71
N TYR A 150 -11.76 2.42 1.78
CA TYR A 150 -11.59 2.04 0.37
C TYR A 150 -12.88 2.00 -0.48
N SER A 151 -14.05 2.21 0.09
CA SER A 151 -15.34 2.02 -0.59
C SER A 151 -15.82 3.27 -1.32
N TYR A 152 -15.70 4.42 -0.68
CA TYR A 152 -16.10 5.71 -1.23
C TYR A 152 -15.30 6.84 -0.58
N LEU A 153 -15.28 8.00 -1.22
CA LEU A 153 -14.75 9.22 -0.63
C LEU A 153 -15.89 9.99 0.07
N ASP A 154 -15.75 10.23 1.37
CA ASP A 154 -16.64 11.15 2.08
C ASP A 154 -16.46 12.56 1.48
N PRO A 155 -17.53 13.21 1.00
CA PRO A 155 -17.44 14.55 0.41
C PRO A 155 -16.82 15.60 1.34
N GLU A 156 -16.99 15.46 2.66
CA GLU A 156 -16.38 16.35 3.64
C GLU A 156 -14.88 16.14 3.81
N GLU A 157 -14.38 14.93 3.50
CA GLU A 157 -12.97 14.59 3.55
C GLU A 157 -12.21 14.94 2.25
N ALA A 158 -12.92 15.18 1.14
CA ALA A 158 -12.30 15.48 -0.16
C ALA A 158 -11.32 16.66 -0.12
N ARG A 159 -11.58 17.67 0.70
CA ARG A 159 -10.73 18.86 0.89
C ARG A 159 -9.34 18.55 1.50
N PHE A 160 -9.16 17.40 2.11
CA PHE A 160 -7.90 16.99 2.72
C PHE A 160 -7.02 16.18 1.75
N ILE A 161 -7.52 15.87 0.56
CA ILE A 161 -6.76 15.18 -0.47
C ILE A 161 -5.99 16.22 -1.27
N THR A 162 -4.78 16.51 -0.81
CA THR A 162 -3.87 17.44 -1.49
C THR A 162 -2.88 16.69 -2.39
N PRO A 163 -2.28 17.35 -3.39
CA PRO A 163 -1.24 16.74 -4.22
C PRO A 163 -0.11 16.12 -3.41
N GLU A 164 0.28 16.76 -2.30
CA GLU A 164 1.32 16.26 -1.40
C GLU A 164 0.92 14.95 -0.72
N VAL A 165 -0.32 14.88 -0.23
CA VAL A 165 -0.86 13.67 0.39
C VAL A 165 -0.98 12.54 -0.63
N ILE A 166 -1.44 12.84 -1.86
CA ILE A 166 -1.51 11.83 -2.94
C ILE A 166 -0.11 11.28 -3.25
N ARG A 167 0.90 12.13 -3.46
CA ARG A 167 2.28 11.68 -3.79
C ARG A 167 2.90 10.80 -2.71
N ASN A 168 2.50 10.97 -1.46
CA ASN A 168 3.03 10.19 -0.36
C ASN A 168 2.29 8.87 -0.11
N PHE A 169 1.07 8.71 -0.65
CA PHE A 169 0.29 7.49 -0.48
C PHE A 169 0.01 6.71 -1.76
N ALA A 170 0.43 7.23 -2.91
CA ALA A 170 0.20 6.59 -4.20
C ALA A 170 1.41 6.71 -5.13
N ILE A 171 1.57 5.73 -6.00
CA ILE A 171 2.32 5.90 -7.24
C ILE A 171 1.41 6.73 -8.14
N ALA A 172 1.77 7.98 -8.42
CA ALA A 172 0.88 8.90 -9.09
C ALA A 172 1.62 9.82 -10.07
N GLY A 173 0.98 10.11 -11.21
CA GLY A 173 1.54 11.00 -12.21
C GLY A 173 1.13 10.63 -13.63
N GLN A 174 1.80 11.26 -14.60
CA GLN A 174 1.75 10.87 -16.00
C GLN A 174 2.39 9.49 -16.20
N PRO A 175 2.07 8.75 -17.27
CA PRO A 175 2.61 7.41 -17.48
C PRO A 175 4.13 7.30 -17.37
N GLU A 176 4.87 8.28 -17.89
CA GLU A 176 6.33 8.32 -17.82
C GLU A 176 6.85 8.45 -16.39
N GLU A 177 6.18 9.25 -15.57
CA GLU A 177 6.52 9.44 -14.16
C GLU A 177 6.24 8.16 -13.35
N ILE A 178 5.15 7.45 -13.67
CA ILE A 178 4.82 6.16 -13.05
C ILE A 178 5.88 5.11 -13.39
N VAL A 179 6.30 5.03 -14.66
CA VAL A 179 7.38 4.12 -15.09
C VAL A 179 8.65 4.37 -14.28
N GLU A 180 9.07 5.63 -14.11
CA GLU A 180 10.29 5.95 -13.35
C GLU A 180 10.14 5.63 -11.85
N GLN A 181 8.98 5.88 -11.26
CA GLN A 181 8.70 5.50 -9.87
C GLN A 181 8.78 3.97 -9.67
N ILE A 182 8.23 3.19 -10.61
CA ILE A 182 8.27 1.72 -10.55
C ILE A 182 9.71 1.20 -10.72
N LYS A 183 10.46 1.73 -11.69
CA LYS A 183 11.88 1.37 -11.88
C LYS A 183 12.73 1.71 -10.66
N GLU A 184 12.43 2.81 -9.96
CA GLU A 184 13.11 3.12 -8.71
C GLU A 184 12.82 2.09 -7.62
N LEU A 185 11.57 1.68 -7.46
CA LEU A 185 11.19 0.62 -6.53
C LEU A 185 11.85 -0.74 -6.88
N GLU A 186 11.94 -1.05 -8.17
CA GLU A 186 12.67 -2.24 -8.65
C GLU A 186 14.16 -2.17 -8.27
N ARG A 187 14.83 -1.02 -8.50
CA ARG A 187 16.22 -0.81 -8.07
C ARG A 187 16.42 -0.96 -6.56
N GLN A 188 15.40 -0.67 -5.78
CA GLN A 188 15.39 -0.85 -4.34
C GLN A 188 15.15 -2.31 -3.88
N GLY A 189 14.86 -3.22 -4.81
CA GLY A 189 14.66 -4.64 -4.53
C GLY A 189 13.20 -5.10 -4.51
N LEU A 190 12.26 -4.29 -5.03
CA LEU A 190 10.88 -4.71 -5.20
C LEU A 190 10.74 -5.61 -6.44
N ASN A 191 10.05 -6.74 -6.31
CA ASN A 191 9.82 -7.68 -7.41
C ASN A 191 8.43 -7.53 -8.05
N ALA A 192 7.43 -7.13 -7.26
CA ALA A 192 6.05 -7.03 -7.74
C ALA A 192 5.27 -5.91 -7.07
N LEU A 193 4.34 -5.34 -7.82
CA LEU A 193 3.33 -4.42 -7.32
C LEU A 193 1.97 -5.11 -7.26
N ASN A 194 1.24 -4.84 -6.21
CA ASN A 194 -0.17 -5.20 -6.08
C ASN A 194 -0.96 -3.93 -5.77
N PHE A 195 -1.91 -3.57 -6.61
CA PHE A 195 -2.79 -2.44 -6.39
C PHE A 195 -4.26 -2.84 -6.48
N ILE A 196 -5.08 -2.18 -5.67
CA ILE A 196 -6.52 -2.37 -5.65
C ILE A 196 -7.14 -1.17 -6.36
N PRO A 197 -7.58 -1.33 -7.62
CA PRO A 197 -8.21 -0.25 -8.34
C PRO A 197 -9.60 0.01 -7.78
N PRO A 198 -10.10 1.26 -7.83
CA PRO A 198 -11.49 1.55 -7.54
C PRO A 198 -12.42 0.75 -8.44
N LEU A 199 -13.49 0.18 -7.88
CA LEU A 199 -14.37 -0.76 -8.58
C LEU A 199 -14.85 -0.27 -9.96
N LYS A 200 -15.21 1.01 -10.06
CA LYS A 200 -15.72 1.59 -11.32
C LYS A 200 -14.64 1.79 -12.37
N GLN A 201 -13.38 1.89 -12.00
CA GLN A 201 -12.24 2.21 -12.86
C GLN A 201 -11.34 1.01 -13.13
N GLN A 202 -11.59 -0.15 -12.52
CA GLN A 202 -10.68 -1.30 -12.54
C GLN A 202 -10.27 -1.74 -13.96
N ASN A 203 -11.21 -1.82 -14.90
CA ASN A 203 -10.91 -2.24 -16.26
C ASN A 203 -10.07 -1.19 -16.99
N ARG A 204 -10.47 0.09 -16.90
CA ARG A 204 -9.70 1.19 -17.48
C ARG A 204 -8.28 1.24 -16.91
N MET A 205 -8.14 1.14 -15.59
CA MET A 205 -6.81 1.15 -14.96
C MET A 205 -5.94 -0.02 -15.43
N ALA A 206 -6.51 -1.22 -15.57
CA ALA A 206 -5.76 -2.38 -16.04
C ALA A 206 -5.30 -2.21 -17.49
N GLU A 207 -6.19 -1.75 -18.38
CA GLU A 207 -5.89 -1.47 -19.79
C GLU A 207 -4.84 -0.36 -19.92
N ASP A 208 -5.08 0.79 -19.27
CA ASP A 208 -4.15 1.92 -19.30
C ASP A 208 -2.77 1.55 -18.73
N PHE A 209 -2.73 0.77 -17.66
CA PHE A 209 -1.47 0.32 -17.07
C PHE A 209 -0.71 -0.62 -18.01
N ALA A 210 -1.39 -1.56 -18.65
CA ALA A 210 -0.79 -2.44 -19.64
C ALA A 210 -0.23 -1.65 -20.83
N ASP A 211 -1.04 -0.77 -21.40
CA ASP A 211 -0.70 -0.05 -22.64
C ASP A 211 0.30 1.08 -22.43
N LYS A 212 0.22 1.79 -21.30
CA LYS A 212 0.99 3.04 -21.08
C LYS A 212 2.17 2.88 -20.13
N VAL A 213 2.19 1.82 -19.32
CA VAL A 213 3.25 1.57 -18.33
C VAL A 213 4.02 0.30 -18.68
N ILE A 214 3.36 -0.88 -18.70
CA ILE A 214 4.06 -2.16 -18.94
C ILE A 214 4.75 -2.17 -20.30
N SER A 215 4.12 -1.62 -21.34
CA SER A 215 4.69 -1.54 -22.69
C SER A 215 5.98 -0.70 -22.78
N ARG A 216 6.33 0.06 -21.75
CA ARG A 216 7.49 0.97 -21.69
C ARG A 216 8.54 0.55 -20.66
N MET A 217 8.30 -0.55 -19.95
CA MET A 217 9.24 -1.15 -19.00
C MET A 217 10.17 -2.13 -19.71
#